data_6573bcd27dc19bf973e03ec6f212acee
#
_entry.id   6573bcd27dc19bf973e03ec6f212acee
#
_cell.length_a   1.000
_cell.length_b   1.000
_cell.length_c   1.000
_cell.angle_alpha   90.00
_cell.angle_beta   90.00
_cell.angle_gamma   90.00
#
_symmetry.space_group_name_H-M   'P 1'
#
loop_
_entity.id
_entity.type
_entity.pdbx_description
1 polymer ?
#
loop_
_entity_poly.entity_id
_entity_poly.type
_entity_poly.pdbx_seq_one_letter_code
_entity_poly.pdbx_strand_id
1 'polypeptide(L)'
;MSANRLYQTIAAKLRKLIEDGEFPPGSRLPGERELAERFGVSRVTIREAEIALEAQGWIAIRIGSGVHVKPRPTQVPGGLPDVSAFDLTAARAVFEAEAAALAASNLDDAGIAELQALAEALCRRDLSDAEAGEYDRRFHLAIARLSGNPVVEFFVQQIWRMRSELPRVSEVYARVCHHDGASRAVAH
;
A
#
# COMPACT_ATOMS: atom_id res chain seq x y z
N MET A 1 -36.60 -8.71 9.52
CA MET A 1 -35.26 -8.31 9.04
C MET A 1 -35.14 -8.74 7.59
N SER A 2 -34.80 -7.85 6.66
CA SER A 2 -34.71 -8.17 5.23
C SER A 2 -33.58 -9.19 5.02
N ALA A 3 -33.82 -10.24 4.21
CA ALA A 3 -32.86 -11.27 3.85
C ALA A 3 -31.51 -10.69 3.39
N ASN A 4 -31.56 -9.52 2.76
CA ASN A 4 -30.38 -8.79 2.27
C ASN A 4 -29.40 -8.33 3.38
N ARG A 5 -29.86 -8.12 4.62
CA ARG A 5 -28.99 -7.75 5.76
C ARG A 5 -28.38 -8.99 6.45
N LEU A 6 -29.04 -10.13 6.33
CA LEU A 6 -28.60 -11.32 7.06
C LEU A 6 -27.31 -11.91 6.46
N TYR A 7 -27.23 -12.08 5.14
CA TYR A 7 -26.01 -12.60 4.51
C TYR A 7 -24.81 -11.65 4.70
N GLN A 8 -25.05 -10.33 4.71
CA GLN A 8 -23.97 -9.36 4.99
C GLN A 8 -23.43 -9.52 6.42
N THR A 9 -24.32 -9.74 7.38
CA THR A 9 -23.92 -10.02 8.78
C THR A 9 -23.11 -11.31 8.87
N ILE A 10 -23.52 -12.37 8.14
CA ILE A 10 -22.80 -13.64 8.12
C ILE A 10 -21.45 -13.50 7.41
N ALA A 11 -21.40 -12.78 6.29
CA ALA A 11 -20.14 -12.48 5.61
C ALA A 11 -19.15 -11.74 6.51
N ALA A 12 -19.62 -10.74 7.27
CA ALA A 12 -18.80 -10.01 8.23
C ALA A 12 -18.28 -10.92 9.36
N LYS A 13 -19.10 -11.83 9.88
CA LYS A 13 -18.69 -12.81 10.90
C LYS A 13 -17.66 -13.80 10.36
N LEU A 14 -17.87 -14.37 9.17
CA LEU A 14 -16.93 -15.26 8.51
C LEU A 14 -15.61 -14.57 8.23
N ARG A 15 -15.66 -13.34 7.74
CA ARG A 15 -14.47 -12.52 7.54
C ARG A 15 -13.68 -12.35 8.83
N LYS A 16 -14.37 -12.04 9.94
CA LYS A 16 -13.72 -11.90 11.24
C LYS A 16 -13.03 -13.20 11.68
N LEU A 17 -13.64 -14.35 11.50
CA LEU A 17 -13.02 -15.65 11.82
C LEU A 17 -11.76 -15.91 10.98
N ILE A 18 -11.76 -15.50 9.70
CA ILE A 18 -10.57 -15.56 8.83
C ILE A 18 -9.50 -14.58 9.34
N GLU A 19 -9.90 -13.37 9.74
CA GLU A 19 -9.00 -12.35 10.29
C GLU A 19 -8.36 -12.78 11.61
N ASP A 20 -9.14 -13.42 12.48
CA ASP A 20 -8.69 -13.94 13.76
C ASP A 20 -7.83 -15.23 13.62
N GLY A 21 -7.69 -15.77 12.38
CA GLY A 21 -6.82 -16.90 12.08
C GLY A 21 -7.47 -18.28 12.30
N GLU A 22 -8.76 -18.35 12.61
CA GLU A 22 -9.47 -19.65 12.74
C GLU A 22 -9.46 -20.42 11.41
N PHE A 23 -9.54 -19.69 10.30
CA PHE A 23 -9.36 -20.23 8.96
C PHE A 23 -8.14 -19.57 8.30
N PRO A 24 -6.95 -20.18 8.38
CA PRO A 24 -5.74 -19.59 7.84
C PRO A 24 -5.74 -19.52 6.30
N PRO A 25 -4.95 -18.62 5.70
CA PRO A 25 -4.80 -18.55 4.26
C PRO A 25 -4.43 -19.90 3.63
N GLY A 26 -5.11 -20.25 2.54
CA GLY A 26 -4.97 -21.55 1.85
C GLY A 26 -5.80 -22.66 2.44
N SER A 27 -6.37 -22.53 3.64
CA SER A 27 -7.25 -23.54 4.22
C SER A 27 -8.59 -23.59 3.50
N ARG A 28 -9.25 -24.74 3.64
CA ARG A 28 -10.62 -24.94 3.17
C ARG A 28 -11.61 -24.55 4.26
N LEU A 29 -12.64 -23.76 3.92
CA LEU A 29 -13.75 -23.48 4.82
C LEU A 29 -14.60 -24.75 5.04
N PRO A 30 -15.26 -24.85 6.21
CA PRO A 30 -16.30 -25.85 6.43
C PRO A 30 -17.40 -25.78 5.35
N GLY A 31 -18.08 -26.89 5.10
CA GLY A 31 -19.13 -26.91 4.09
C GLY A 31 -20.34 -26.05 4.46
N GLU A 32 -21.10 -25.61 3.45
CA GLU A 32 -22.32 -24.79 3.65
C GLU A 32 -23.26 -25.32 4.72
N ARG A 33 -23.42 -26.67 4.83
CA ARG A 33 -24.28 -27.27 5.84
C ARG A 33 -23.74 -27.01 7.26
N GLU A 34 -22.48 -27.24 7.45
CA GLU A 34 -21.82 -27.06 8.76
C GLU A 34 -21.81 -25.58 9.18
N LEU A 35 -21.52 -24.67 8.24
CA LEU A 35 -21.61 -23.23 8.50
C LEU A 35 -23.05 -22.78 8.78
N ALA A 36 -24.04 -23.35 8.09
CA ALA A 36 -25.45 -23.05 8.33
C ALA A 36 -25.90 -23.48 9.74
N GLU A 37 -25.47 -24.65 10.19
CA GLU A 37 -25.71 -25.17 11.54
C GLU A 37 -24.99 -24.26 12.60
N ARG A 38 -23.73 -23.93 12.35
CA ARG A 38 -22.92 -23.09 13.24
C ARG A 38 -23.48 -21.68 13.45
N PHE A 39 -23.97 -21.05 12.38
CA PHE A 39 -24.50 -19.68 12.44
C PHE A 39 -26.01 -19.60 12.66
N GLY A 40 -26.72 -20.73 12.65
CA GLY A 40 -28.17 -20.78 12.82
C GLY A 40 -28.94 -20.14 11.67
N VAL A 41 -28.45 -20.29 10.42
CA VAL A 41 -29.03 -19.68 9.23
C VAL A 41 -29.28 -20.75 8.13
N SER A 42 -29.94 -20.34 7.03
CA SER A 42 -30.14 -21.22 5.89
C SER A 42 -28.86 -21.42 5.09
N ARG A 43 -28.72 -22.55 4.37
CA ARG A 43 -27.61 -22.80 3.44
C ARG A 43 -27.55 -21.76 2.32
N VAL A 44 -28.70 -21.25 1.90
CA VAL A 44 -28.77 -20.17 0.90
C VAL A 44 -28.09 -18.90 1.43
N THR A 45 -28.35 -18.54 2.70
CA THR A 45 -27.72 -17.38 3.34
C THR A 45 -26.20 -17.53 3.44
N ILE A 46 -25.70 -18.75 3.72
CA ILE A 46 -24.25 -19.04 3.71
C ILE A 46 -23.69 -18.86 2.31
N ARG A 47 -24.31 -19.41 1.28
CA ARG A 47 -23.86 -19.26 -0.11
C ARG A 47 -23.83 -17.81 -0.57
N GLU A 48 -24.83 -17.01 -0.22
CA GLU A 48 -24.83 -15.56 -0.51
C GLU A 48 -23.69 -14.84 0.21
N ALA A 49 -23.39 -15.22 1.46
CA ALA A 49 -22.26 -14.68 2.21
C ALA A 49 -20.91 -15.08 1.59
N GLU A 50 -20.77 -16.34 1.13
CA GLU A 50 -19.58 -16.81 0.43
C GLU A 50 -19.38 -16.08 -0.91
N ILE A 51 -20.42 -15.88 -1.71
CA ILE A 51 -20.35 -15.09 -2.95
C ILE A 51 -19.90 -13.66 -2.65
N ALA A 52 -20.43 -13.03 -1.59
CA ALA A 52 -20.02 -11.70 -1.20
C ALA A 52 -18.54 -11.64 -0.75
N LEU A 53 -18.05 -12.65 -0.03
CA LEU A 53 -16.65 -12.75 0.36
C LEU A 53 -15.72 -13.06 -0.81
N GLU A 54 -16.16 -13.84 -1.78
CA GLU A 54 -15.41 -14.08 -3.02
C GLU A 54 -15.26 -12.82 -3.84
N ALA A 55 -16.35 -12.04 -4.02
CA ALA A 55 -16.33 -10.75 -4.69
C ALA A 55 -15.39 -9.75 -4.00
N GLN A 56 -15.23 -9.84 -2.68
CA GLN A 56 -14.30 -9.04 -1.88
C GLN A 56 -12.85 -9.61 -1.86
N GLY A 57 -12.62 -10.76 -2.50
CA GLY A 57 -11.30 -11.37 -2.60
C GLY A 57 -10.83 -12.17 -1.38
N TRP A 58 -11.69 -12.43 -0.38
CA TRP A 58 -11.34 -13.16 0.84
C TRP A 58 -11.23 -14.66 0.64
N ILE A 59 -12.04 -15.21 -0.25
CA ILE A 59 -12.13 -16.64 -0.53
C ILE A 59 -12.15 -16.90 -2.03
N ALA A 60 -11.99 -18.17 -2.42
CA ALA A 60 -12.21 -18.65 -3.78
C ALA A 60 -13.15 -19.87 -3.73
N ILE A 61 -14.24 -19.82 -4.47
CA ILE A 61 -15.18 -20.92 -4.64
C ILE A 61 -14.68 -21.78 -5.80
N ARG A 62 -14.31 -23.04 -5.52
CA ARG A 62 -13.80 -23.98 -6.53
C ARG A 62 -14.79 -25.12 -6.69
N ILE A 63 -15.36 -25.26 -7.88
CA ILE A 63 -16.31 -26.34 -8.21
C ILE A 63 -15.63 -27.68 -7.92
N GLY A 64 -16.30 -28.53 -7.13
CA GLY A 64 -15.81 -29.86 -6.74
C GLY A 64 -14.73 -29.89 -5.65
N SER A 65 -14.07 -28.76 -5.34
CA SER A 65 -13.01 -28.67 -4.32
C SER A 65 -13.45 -27.90 -3.06
N GLY A 66 -14.54 -27.14 -3.15
CA GLY A 66 -15.09 -26.37 -2.03
C GLY A 66 -14.56 -24.92 -1.99
N VAL A 67 -14.75 -24.28 -0.85
CA VAL A 67 -14.41 -22.88 -0.63
C VAL A 67 -13.06 -22.79 0.08
N HIS A 68 -12.14 -22.03 -0.46
CA HIS A 68 -10.78 -21.87 0.08
C HIS A 68 -10.51 -20.42 0.45
N VAL A 69 -9.90 -20.21 1.62
CA VAL A 69 -9.43 -18.90 2.06
C VAL A 69 -8.27 -18.46 1.16
N LYS A 70 -8.41 -17.31 0.53
CA LYS A 70 -7.30 -16.74 -0.24
C LYS A 70 -6.19 -16.26 0.71
N PRO A 71 -4.92 -16.32 0.27
CA PRO A 71 -3.90 -15.50 0.92
C PRO A 71 -4.46 -14.09 1.00
N ARG A 72 -4.45 -13.48 2.18
CA ARG A 72 -4.85 -12.08 2.29
C ARG A 72 -4.16 -11.32 1.17
N PRO A 73 -4.90 -10.55 0.36
CA PRO A 73 -4.25 -9.38 -0.18
C PRO A 73 -3.69 -8.71 1.07
N THR A 74 -2.40 -8.53 1.13
CA THR A 74 -1.78 -7.75 2.20
C THR A 74 -2.57 -6.44 2.20
N GLN A 75 -3.56 -6.31 3.10
CA GLN A 75 -4.13 -4.99 3.36
C GLN A 75 -2.98 -4.24 3.98
N VAL A 76 -2.33 -3.51 3.13
CA VAL A 76 -1.31 -2.59 3.58
C VAL A 76 -2.00 -1.68 4.57
N PRO A 77 -1.45 -1.54 5.79
CA PRO A 77 -2.02 -0.66 6.79
C PRO A 77 -2.31 0.70 6.15
N GLY A 78 -3.57 1.15 6.20
CA GLY A 78 -3.94 2.43 5.63
C GLY A 78 -4.61 2.42 4.25
N GLY A 79 -5.03 1.24 3.71
CA GLY A 79 -5.79 1.18 2.44
C GLY A 79 -4.96 1.49 1.19
N LEU A 80 -3.63 1.37 1.27
CA LEU A 80 -2.74 1.56 0.13
C LEU A 80 -2.91 0.42 -0.88
N PRO A 81 -2.80 0.67 -2.20
CA PRO A 81 -2.85 -0.37 -3.23
C PRO A 81 -1.62 -1.29 -3.17
N ASP A 82 -1.76 -2.55 -3.59
CA ASP A 82 -0.61 -3.45 -3.81
C ASP A 82 0.04 -3.07 -5.14
N VAL A 83 1.15 -2.36 -5.08
CA VAL A 83 1.90 -1.88 -6.26
C VAL A 83 3.33 -2.40 -6.24
N SER A 84 3.93 -2.53 -7.43
CA SER A 84 5.35 -2.83 -7.55
C SER A 84 6.20 -1.56 -7.35
N ALA A 85 7.48 -1.74 -7.01
CA ALA A 85 8.44 -0.64 -6.96
C ALA A 85 8.59 0.05 -8.34
N PHE A 86 8.42 -0.71 -9.43
CA PHE A 86 8.47 -0.19 -10.79
C PHE A 86 7.28 0.75 -11.07
N ASP A 87 6.05 0.31 -10.75
CA ASP A 87 4.85 1.15 -10.93
C ASP A 87 4.93 2.41 -10.10
N LEU A 88 5.43 2.30 -8.86
CA LEU A 88 5.59 3.45 -7.98
C LEU A 88 6.63 4.43 -8.52
N THR A 89 7.75 3.94 -9.07
CA THR A 89 8.78 4.79 -9.68
C THR A 89 8.24 5.51 -10.93
N ALA A 90 7.45 4.82 -11.76
CA ALA A 90 6.80 5.44 -12.91
C ALA A 90 5.81 6.54 -12.49
N ALA A 91 5.01 6.30 -11.45
CA ALA A 91 4.11 7.31 -10.89
C ALA A 91 4.88 8.51 -10.32
N ARG A 92 6.00 8.27 -9.60
CA ARG A 92 6.88 9.34 -9.10
C ARG A 92 7.37 10.24 -10.23
N ALA A 93 7.85 9.66 -11.33
CA ALA A 93 8.36 10.43 -12.47
C ALA A 93 7.31 11.40 -13.04
N VAL A 94 6.03 11.02 -13.01
CA VAL A 94 4.94 11.89 -13.49
C VAL A 94 4.60 12.98 -12.46
N PHE A 95 4.31 12.60 -11.22
CA PHE A 95 3.83 13.54 -10.20
C PHE A 95 4.91 14.48 -9.68
N GLU A 96 6.14 13.99 -9.50
CA GLU A 96 7.25 14.80 -8.99
C GLU A 96 7.79 15.77 -10.06
N ALA A 97 7.77 15.39 -11.33
CA ALA A 97 8.14 16.31 -12.42
C ALA A 97 7.17 17.48 -12.53
N GLU A 98 5.86 17.21 -12.48
CA GLU A 98 4.85 18.26 -12.50
C GLU A 98 4.89 19.14 -11.25
N ALA A 99 5.10 18.51 -10.07
CA ALA A 99 5.29 19.25 -8.83
C ALA A 99 6.46 20.23 -8.93
N ALA A 100 7.59 19.81 -9.53
CA ALA A 100 8.76 20.65 -9.73
C ALA A 100 8.49 21.78 -10.71
N ALA A 101 7.77 21.52 -11.81
CA ALA A 101 7.40 22.53 -12.78
C ALA A 101 6.50 23.62 -12.18
N LEU A 102 5.53 23.23 -11.38
CA LEU A 102 4.64 24.15 -10.65
C LEU A 102 5.42 24.93 -9.57
N ALA A 103 6.28 24.24 -8.80
CA ALA A 103 7.10 24.87 -7.78
C ALA A 103 8.01 25.95 -8.38
N ALA A 104 8.62 25.69 -9.53
CA ALA A 104 9.52 26.67 -10.19
C ALA A 104 8.83 28.01 -10.49
N SER A 105 7.50 28.02 -10.68
CA SER A 105 6.70 29.22 -10.92
C SER A 105 6.29 29.95 -9.64
N ASN A 106 6.39 29.28 -8.48
CA ASN A 106 5.91 29.76 -7.18
C ASN A 106 7.03 29.99 -6.15
N LEU A 107 8.30 29.66 -6.51
CA LEU A 107 9.43 29.77 -5.61
C LEU A 107 9.72 31.23 -5.24
N ASP A 108 9.86 31.46 -3.93
CA ASP A 108 10.43 32.64 -3.34
C ASP A 108 11.86 32.36 -2.79
N ASP A 109 12.54 33.39 -2.30
CA ASP A 109 13.88 33.24 -1.75
C ASP A 109 13.95 32.24 -0.57
N ALA A 110 12.90 32.18 0.23
CA ALA A 110 12.81 31.24 1.35
C ALA A 110 12.68 29.79 0.87
N GLY A 111 11.85 29.53 -0.15
CA GLY A 111 11.71 28.23 -0.78
C GLY A 111 13.00 27.76 -1.45
N ILE A 112 13.70 28.68 -2.12
CA ILE A 112 15.03 28.40 -2.71
C ILE A 112 16.02 28.01 -1.62
N ALA A 113 16.11 28.77 -0.53
CA ALA A 113 17.03 28.48 0.58
C ALA A 113 16.71 27.12 1.24
N GLU A 114 15.43 26.78 1.42
CA GLU A 114 15.03 25.48 1.95
C GLU A 114 15.47 24.31 1.06
N LEU A 115 15.22 24.41 -0.26
CA LEU A 115 15.61 23.35 -1.21
C LEU A 115 17.13 23.22 -1.30
N GLN A 116 17.87 24.34 -1.27
CA GLN A 116 19.33 24.32 -1.25
C GLN A 116 19.87 23.61 -0.01
N ALA A 117 19.35 23.92 1.18
CA ALA A 117 19.76 23.27 2.42
C ALA A 117 19.50 21.75 2.40
N LEU A 118 18.37 21.32 1.85
CA LEU A 118 18.04 19.89 1.70
C LEU A 118 18.95 19.20 0.67
N ALA A 119 19.24 19.86 -0.46
CA ALA A 119 20.15 19.34 -1.48
C ALA A 119 21.60 19.22 -0.94
N GLU A 120 22.07 20.21 -0.21
CA GLU A 120 23.38 20.17 0.45
C GLU A 120 23.47 19.03 1.47
N ALA A 121 22.39 18.83 2.27
CA ALA A 121 22.32 17.71 3.20
C ALA A 121 22.41 16.37 2.48
N LEU A 122 21.76 16.19 1.32
CA LEU A 122 21.84 14.99 0.49
C LEU A 122 23.23 14.72 -0.08
N CYS A 123 24.03 15.76 -0.30
CA CYS A 123 25.40 15.64 -0.82
C CYS A 123 26.43 15.22 0.24
N ARG A 124 26.04 15.12 1.51
CA ARG A 124 26.94 14.70 2.59
C ARG A 124 27.33 13.23 2.40
N ARG A 125 28.61 12.92 2.62
CA ARG A 125 29.18 11.58 2.46
C ARG A 125 29.07 10.70 3.70
N ASP A 126 28.74 11.30 4.84
CA ASP A 126 28.70 10.67 6.16
C ASP A 126 27.27 10.21 6.56
N LEU A 127 26.29 10.31 5.65
CA LEU A 127 24.93 9.89 5.90
C LEU A 127 24.81 8.36 5.87
N SER A 128 24.08 7.79 6.82
CA SER A 128 23.53 6.45 6.71
C SER A 128 22.46 6.37 5.61
N ASP A 129 22.18 5.18 5.09
CA ASP A 129 21.12 4.99 4.08
C ASP A 129 19.76 5.47 4.58
N ALA A 130 19.46 5.33 5.87
CA ALA A 130 18.22 5.80 6.47
C ALA A 130 18.14 7.34 6.48
N GLU A 131 19.22 8.02 6.84
CA GLU A 131 19.30 9.48 6.83
C GLU A 131 19.21 10.03 5.41
N ALA A 132 19.93 9.43 4.46
CA ALA A 132 19.86 9.80 3.05
C ALA A 132 18.44 9.64 2.50
N GLY A 133 17.76 8.53 2.82
CA GLY A 133 16.37 8.29 2.45
C GLY A 133 15.38 9.30 3.06
N GLU A 134 15.62 9.76 4.29
CA GLU A 134 14.80 10.79 4.92
C GLU A 134 15.03 12.17 4.31
N TYR A 135 16.27 12.55 4.00
CA TYR A 135 16.56 13.81 3.30
C TYR A 135 15.98 13.81 1.87
N ASP A 136 16.09 12.67 1.14
CA ASP A 136 15.48 12.48 -0.17
C ASP A 136 13.96 12.68 -0.10
N ARG A 137 13.30 12.05 0.87
CA ARG A 137 11.87 12.23 1.11
C ARG A 137 11.51 13.69 1.40
N ARG A 138 12.24 14.35 2.29
CA ARG A 138 11.99 15.74 2.67
C ARG A 138 12.16 16.69 1.50
N PHE A 139 13.17 16.47 0.65
CA PHE A 139 13.41 17.27 -0.54
C PHE A 139 12.24 17.22 -1.51
N HIS A 140 11.75 16.00 -1.85
CA HIS A 140 10.62 15.85 -2.75
C HIS A 140 9.30 16.37 -2.18
N LEU A 141 9.06 16.19 -0.88
CA LEU A 141 7.89 16.76 -0.20
C LEU A 141 7.95 18.30 -0.13
N ALA A 142 9.11 18.87 0.04
CA ALA A 142 9.28 20.33 -0.03
C ALA A 142 8.93 20.89 -1.42
N ILE A 143 9.40 20.23 -2.49
CA ILE A 143 9.02 20.60 -3.87
C ILE A 143 7.50 20.50 -4.06
N ALA A 144 6.88 19.40 -3.61
CA ALA A 144 5.45 19.21 -3.74
C ALA A 144 4.64 20.30 -2.99
N ARG A 145 5.06 20.68 -1.80
CA ARG A 145 4.46 21.78 -1.03
C ARG A 145 4.65 23.13 -1.74
N LEU A 146 5.85 23.39 -2.24
CA LEU A 146 6.18 24.63 -2.96
C LEU A 146 5.49 24.73 -4.33
N SER A 147 4.92 23.62 -4.84
CA SER A 147 4.05 23.67 -6.05
C SER A 147 2.84 24.58 -5.87
N GLY A 148 2.44 24.89 -4.62
CA GLY A 148 1.24 25.66 -4.31
C GLY A 148 -0.07 24.94 -4.63
N ASN A 149 -0.01 23.69 -5.07
CA ASN A 149 -1.18 22.88 -5.40
C ASN A 149 -1.38 21.76 -4.35
N PRO A 150 -2.39 21.89 -3.46
CA PRO A 150 -2.60 20.93 -2.37
C PRO A 150 -2.96 19.51 -2.86
N VAL A 151 -3.49 19.38 -4.07
CA VAL A 151 -3.82 18.06 -4.65
C VAL A 151 -2.53 17.35 -5.11
N VAL A 152 -1.62 18.08 -5.76
CA VAL A 152 -0.30 17.55 -6.15
C VAL A 152 0.50 17.17 -4.91
N GLU A 153 0.54 18.03 -3.90
CA GLU A 153 1.18 17.75 -2.62
C GLU A 153 0.63 16.47 -1.99
N PHE A 154 -0.69 16.33 -1.92
CA PHE A 154 -1.34 15.13 -1.38
C PHE A 154 -0.91 13.86 -2.12
N PHE A 155 -0.91 13.85 -3.46
CA PHE A 155 -0.51 12.67 -4.22
C PHE A 155 0.95 12.32 -4.06
N VAL A 156 1.85 13.30 -4.03
CA VAL A 156 3.27 13.05 -3.77
C VAL A 156 3.46 12.48 -2.36
N GLN A 157 2.76 13.00 -1.35
CA GLN A 157 2.78 12.44 0.01
C GLN A 157 2.32 10.98 0.05
N GLN A 158 1.23 10.63 -0.68
CA GLN A 158 0.77 9.23 -0.73
C GLN A 158 1.76 8.31 -1.44
N ILE A 159 2.42 8.76 -2.49
CA ILE A 159 3.47 8.02 -3.20
C ILE A 159 4.65 7.72 -2.26
N TRP A 160 5.11 8.71 -1.50
CA TRP A 160 6.18 8.53 -0.54
C TRP A 160 5.78 7.64 0.64
N ARG A 161 4.53 7.72 1.07
CA ARG A 161 3.95 6.80 2.04
C ARG A 161 3.97 5.35 1.54
N MET A 162 3.55 5.11 0.30
CA MET A 162 3.61 3.78 -0.32
C MET A 162 5.05 3.24 -0.38
N ARG A 163 6.04 4.08 -0.68
CA ARG A 163 7.46 3.70 -0.68
C ARG A 163 7.93 3.15 0.67
N SER A 164 7.48 3.74 1.77
CA SER A 164 7.92 3.38 3.12
C SER A 164 7.09 2.27 3.75
N GLU A 165 5.77 2.25 3.53
CA GLU A 165 4.84 1.36 4.22
C GLU A 165 4.59 0.04 3.49
N LEU A 166 4.88 -0.05 2.16
CA LEU A 166 4.73 -1.27 1.38
C LEU A 166 5.98 -2.16 1.49
N PRO A 167 5.94 -3.34 2.15
CA PRO A 167 7.12 -4.17 2.37
C PRO A 167 7.84 -4.55 1.07
N ARG A 168 7.08 -4.95 0.04
CA ARG A 168 7.65 -5.31 -1.28
C ARG A 168 8.36 -4.16 -1.96
N VAL A 169 7.87 -2.95 -1.76
CA VAL A 169 8.46 -1.73 -2.34
C VAL A 169 9.68 -1.31 -1.55
N SER A 170 9.57 -1.21 -0.23
CA SER A 170 10.66 -0.79 0.65
C SER A 170 11.88 -1.73 0.57
N GLU A 171 11.67 -3.05 0.46
CA GLU A 171 12.75 -4.01 0.25
C GLU A 171 13.53 -3.80 -1.06
N VAL A 172 12.83 -3.47 -2.15
CA VAL A 172 13.47 -3.19 -3.45
C VAL A 172 14.31 -1.91 -3.36
N TYR A 173 13.76 -0.85 -2.80
CA TYR A 173 14.50 0.41 -2.64
C TYR A 173 15.70 0.27 -1.71
N ALA A 174 15.58 -0.48 -0.61
CA ALA A 174 16.72 -0.77 0.27
C ALA A 174 17.87 -1.46 -0.47
N ARG A 175 17.57 -2.45 -1.34
CA ARG A 175 18.60 -3.15 -2.15
C ARG A 175 19.29 -2.23 -3.15
N VAL A 176 18.54 -1.33 -3.79
CA VAL A 176 19.11 -0.39 -4.79
C VAL A 176 20.00 0.64 -4.11
N CYS A 177 19.60 1.20 -2.96
CA CYS A 177 20.42 2.17 -2.21
C CYS A 177 21.76 1.58 -1.77
N HIS A 178 21.80 0.32 -1.34
CA HIS A 178 23.07 -0.36 -1.00
C HIS A 178 24.00 -0.52 -2.21
N HIS A 179 23.47 -0.65 -3.43
CA HIS A 179 24.28 -0.80 -4.65
C HIS A 179 24.90 0.54 -5.09
N ASP A 180 24.16 1.64 -5.00
CA ASP A 180 24.64 2.98 -5.35
C ASP A 180 25.69 3.51 -4.36
N GLY A 181 25.59 3.13 -3.09
CA GLY A 181 26.63 3.41 -2.09
C GLY A 181 27.98 2.77 -2.44
N ALA A 182 27.97 1.54 -2.99
CA ALA A 182 29.18 0.86 -3.46
C ALA A 182 29.76 1.52 -4.73
N SER A 183 28.92 2.00 -5.64
CA SER A 183 29.36 2.70 -6.87
C SER A 183 29.97 4.09 -6.58
N ARG A 184 29.54 4.79 -5.52
CA ARG A 184 30.14 6.05 -5.08
C ARG A 184 31.55 5.87 -4.46
N ALA A 185 31.87 4.68 -3.96
CA ALA A 185 33.18 4.35 -3.40
C ALA A 185 34.25 4.02 -4.46
N VAL A 186 33.87 3.74 -5.72
CA VAL A 186 34.79 3.30 -6.79
C VAL A 186 35.16 4.44 -7.76
N ALA A 187 34.57 5.61 -7.63
CA ALA A 187 34.89 6.79 -8.46
C ALA A 187 35.96 7.67 -7.78
N HIS A 188 37.15 7.11 -7.55
CA HIS A 188 38.41 7.81 -7.26
C HIS A 188 39.55 7.24 -8.12
#